data_02bf673ae7e94916883a9f313bbfed6d
#
_entry.id   02bf673ae7e94916883a9f313bbfed6d
#
_cell.length_a   1.000
_cell.length_b   1.000
_cell.length_c   1.000
_cell.angle_alpha   90.00
_cell.angle_beta   90.00
_cell.angle_gamma   90.00
#
_symmetry.space_group_name_H-M   'P 1'
#
loop_
_entity.id
_entity.type
_entity.pdbx_description
1 polymer ?
#
loop_
_entity_poly.entity_id
_entity_poly.type
_entity_poly.pdbx_seq_one_letter_code
_entity_poly.pdbx_strand_id
1 'polypeptide(L)'
;MSRTITIERFLTKSEDWVPVKPDENYKQITARLWGKGLTLRGEVPGSAIAAARQYCAKAGQFLISRIDARHGAFGIVPDELDGALVSNDFPCFNIDASTVLPHFFEWYSRTPEFVDLCRRASEGSTNRVRMKEAKFLKMTVPLPSLDEQRRIVARLDRVAELVTTAKSLREEIMKNATKLLERMHFEFSSEEERLLGDFIFLSEDRIPVIPDQVYPQVGIRGFAGGLFFKEATAGSDTSYRTFNQLHPDMLVVSQPKGWEGAVAVTTEQHAGWFASPEYRTFRCRPDMLSPSYLRQFIGTEWFQDQLTKLTRGQGARRERLRPDMLAEMTVRMPSLFQQQRALVVHEKVQGLRLLAEPLSTEVDALLPALLHETFNGTLAAA
;
A
#
# COMPACT_ATOMS: atom_id res chain seq x y z
N MET A 1 2.20 41.34 -6.25
CA MET A 1 1.22 41.12 -7.34
C MET A 1 1.74 40.00 -8.23
N SER A 2 0.92 38.96 -8.46
CA SER A 2 1.27 37.94 -9.42
C SER A 2 1.02 38.45 -10.84
N ARG A 3 1.93 38.14 -11.75
CA ARG A 3 1.79 38.43 -13.18
C ARG A 3 1.46 37.14 -13.92
N THR A 4 0.65 37.21 -14.96
CA THR A 4 0.44 36.07 -15.85
C THR A 4 1.53 36.03 -16.91
N ILE A 5 2.18 34.88 -17.11
CA ILE A 5 3.29 34.72 -18.07
C ILE A 5 3.07 33.42 -18.88
N THR A 6 3.49 33.41 -20.16
CA THR A 6 3.51 32.22 -20.98
C THR A 6 4.63 31.28 -20.55
N ILE A 7 4.37 29.97 -20.62
CA ILE A 7 5.35 28.94 -20.21
C ILE A 7 6.65 29.02 -21.02
N GLU A 8 6.58 29.35 -22.30
CA GLU A 8 7.77 29.54 -23.17
C GLU A 8 8.74 30.64 -22.69
N ARG A 9 8.31 31.52 -21.77
CA ARG A 9 9.18 32.55 -21.21
C ARG A 9 10.20 32.01 -20.20
N PHE A 10 9.94 30.81 -19.66
CA PHE A 10 10.82 30.20 -18.67
C PHE A 10 11.11 28.74 -18.90
N LEU A 11 10.43 28.05 -19.85
CA LEU A 11 10.74 26.71 -20.28
C LEU A 11 11.25 26.70 -21.72
N THR A 12 12.47 26.21 -21.92
CA THR A 12 13.05 26.01 -23.25
C THR A 12 13.29 24.51 -23.46
N LYS A 13 12.80 23.96 -24.59
CA LYS A 13 12.99 22.57 -24.90
C LYS A 13 14.49 22.24 -25.00
N SER A 14 14.90 21.15 -24.34
CA SER A 14 16.24 20.61 -24.45
C SER A 14 16.40 19.87 -25.78
N GLU A 15 17.56 20.07 -26.42
CA GLU A 15 17.96 19.34 -27.64
C GLU A 15 19.13 18.37 -27.33
N ASP A 16 19.30 17.95 -26.09
CA ASP A 16 20.35 17.05 -25.62
C ASP A 16 20.12 15.61 -26.11
N TRP A 17 20.34 15.38 -27.39
CA TRP A 17 20.27 14.06 -27.99
C TRP A 17 21.61 13.34 -27.90
N VAL A 18 21.58 12.07 -27.49
CA VAL A 18 22.76 11.20 -27.48
C VAL A 18 22.53 9.96 -28.33
N PRO A 19 23.58 9.48 -29.06
CA PRO A 19 23.53 8.20 -29.72
C PRO A 19 23.49 7.07 -28.67
N VAL A 20 22.67 6.06 -28.92
CA VAL A 20 22.62 4.87 -28.06
C VAL A 20 23.70 3.90 -28.54
N LYS A 21 24.65 3.54 -27.64
CA LYS A 21 25.69 2.58 -27.89
C LYS A 21 25.29 1.22 -27.33
N PRO A 22 25.36 0.13 -28.13
CA PRO A 22 24.85 -1.19 -27.71
C PRO A 22 25.55 -1.78 -26.47
N ASP A 23 26.79 -1.41 -26.23
CA ASP A 23 27.68 -1.90 -25.18
C ASP A 23 27.66 -1.07 -23.89
N GLU A 24 26.91 0.03 -23.86
CA GLU A 24 26.72 0.87 -22.67
C GLU A 24 25.39 0.55 -21.98
N ASN A 25 25.33 0.76 -20.65
CA ASN A 25 24.11 0.66 -19.87
C ASN A 25 23.52 2.05 -19.63
N TYR A 26 22.20 2.15 -19.68
CA TYR A 26 21.48 3.41 -19.54
C TYR A 26 20.37 3.33 -18.52
N LYS A 27 20.30 4.31 -17.61
CA LYS A 27 19.15 4.53 -16.74
C LYS A 27 17.93 4.91 -17.57
N GLN A 28 16.78 4.41 -17.21
CA GLN A 28 15.49 4.83 -17.78
C GLN A 28 14.60 5.45 -16.70
N ILE A 29 13.75 6.43 -17.09
CA ILE A 29 12.86 7.16 -16.20
C ILE A 29 11.42 6.66 -16.37
N THR A 30 10.73 6.54 -15.24
CA THR A 30 9.25 6.49 -15.19
C THR A 30 8.74 7.81 -14.65
N ALA A 31 7.91 8.50 -15.43
CA ALA A 31 7.10 9.61 -14.94
C ALA A 31 5.83 9.06 -14.28
N ARG A 32 5.72 9.20 -12.97
CA ARG A 32 4.59 8.67 -12.19
C ARG A 32 3.37 9.57 -12.34
N LEU A 33 2.21 8.93 -12.45
CA LEU A 33 0.92 9.64 -12.53
C LEU A 33 0.63 10.46 -11.25
N TRP A 34 -0.28 11.40 -11.35
CA TRP A 34 -0.82 12.20 -10.24
C TRP A 34 0.20 13.10 -9.56
N GLY A 35 1.15 13.65 -10.34
CA GLY A 35 2.18 14.57 -9.81
C GLY A 35 3.17 13.91 -8.85
N LYS A 36 3.30 12.58 -8.87
CA LYS A 36 4.21 11.83 -7.99
C LYS A 36 5.69 11.89 -8.43
N GLY A 37 6.00 12.73 -9.43
CA GLY A 37 7.37 12.97 -9.89
C GLY A 37 7.97 11.84 -10.72
N LEU A 38 9.30 11.82 -10.77
CA LEU A 38 10.10 10.93 -11.59
C LEU A 38 10.82 9.89 -10.73
N THR A 39 10.93 8.66 -11.23
CA THR A 39 11.65 7.58 -10.55
C THR A 39 12.46 6.76 -11.54
N LEU A 40 13.53 6.13 -11.07
CA LEU A 40 14.27 5.15 -11.86
C LEU A 40 13.32 3.99 -12.23
N ARG A 41 13.23 3.71 -13.53
CA ARG A 41 12.54 2.53 -14.05
C ARG A 41 13.42 1.28 -13.97
N GLY A 42 14.71 1.46 -14.19
CA GLY A 42 15.73 0.44 -14.22
C GLY A 42 16.89 0.85 -15.13
N GLU A 43 17.89 0.00 -15.22
CA GLU A 43 19.01 0.13 -16.16
C GLU A 43 18.88 -0.95 -17.23
N VAL A 44 19.14 -0.57 -18.48
CA VAL A 44 19.07 -1.47 -19.63
C VAL A 44 20.30 -1.31 -20.50
N PRO A 45 20.81 -2.38 -21.12
CA PRO A 45 21.88 -2.27 -22.11
C PRO A 45 21.35 -1.55 -23.36
N GLY A 46 22.21 -0.78 -24.01
CA GLY A 46 21.84 -0.04 -25.21
C GLY A 46 21.36 -0.95 -26.34
N SER A 47 21.84 -2.20 -26.38
CA SER A 47 21.35 -3.23 -27.32
C SER A 47 19.87 -3.55 -27.18
N ALA A 48 19.26 -3.29 -26.01
CA ALA A 48 17.82 -3.44 -25.75
C ALA A 48 17.01 -2.20 -26.14
N ILE A 49 17.65 -1.09 -26.52
CA ILE A 49 17.02 0.16 -26.91
C ILE A 49 16.91 0.22 -28.44
N ALA A 50 15.72 0.11 -28.99
CA ALA A 50 15.51 0.09 -30.44
C ALA A 50 15.85 1.41 -31.15
N ALA A 51 15.82 2.55 -30.44
CA ALA A 51 16.09 3.85 -31.02
C ALA A 51 17.58 4.14 -31.12
N ALA A 52 18.07 4.58 -32.30
CA ALA A 52 19.49 4.91 -32.50
C ALA A 52 19.96 6.11 -31.66
N ARG A 53 19.05 6.99 -31.25
CA ARG A 53 19.33 8.14 -30.37
C ARG A 53 18.12 8.40 -29.45
N GLN A 54 18.39 8.91 -28.25
CA GLN A 54 17.37 9.32 -27.30
C GLN A 54 17.76 10.64 -26.63
N TYR A 55 16.81 11.30 -25.99
CA TYR A 55 17.10 12.44 -25.13
C TYR A 55 17.87 11.97 -23.88
N CYS A 56 18.90 12.76 -23.53
CA CYS A 56 19.62 12.63 -22.27
C CYS A 56 19.01 13.62 -21.28
N ALA A 57 18.23 13.13 -20.33
CA ALA A 57 17.66 13.96 -19.29
C ALA A 57 18.74 14.42 -18.31
N LYS A 58 18.72 15.71 -17.95
CA LYS A 58 19.68 16.30 -17.00
C LYS A 58 18.99 16.75 -15.74
N ALA A 59 19.69 16.63 -14.62
CA ALA A 59 19.23 17.10 -13.33
C ALA A 59 18.75 18.57 -13.42
N GLY A 60 17.61 18.87 -12.75
CA GLY A 60 16.99 20.20 -12.78
C GLY A 60 16.11 20.49 -13.99
N GLN A 61 16.12 19.68 -15.05
CA GLN A 61 15.19 19.83 -16.17
C GLN A 61 13.76 19.41 -15.77
N PHE A 62 12.76 20.05 -16.37
CA PHE A 62 11.38 19.59 -16.29
C PHE A 62 11.10 18.58 -17.41
N LEU A 63 10.72 17.36 -17.00
CA LEU A 63 10.37 16.26 -17.90
C LEU A 63 8.86 16.04 -17.86
N ILE A 64 8.23 15.86 -19.02
CA ILE A 64 6.79 15.63 -19.14
C ILE A 64 6.48 14.50 -20.11
N SER A 65 5.58 13.58 -19.73
CA SER A 65 5.07 12.56 -20.65
C SER A 65 4.03 13.16 -21.60
N ARG A 66 4.29 13.13 -22.91
CA ARG A 66 3.29 13.57 -23.91
C ARG A 66 2.01 12.75 -23.89
N ILE A 67 2.09 11.50 -23.47
CA ILE A 67 0.96 10.57 -23.41
C ILE A 67 0.12 10.83 -22.17
N ASP A 68 0.78 10.96 -21.00
CA ASP A 68 0.13 10.94 -19.69
C ASP A 68 0.22 12.28 -18.94
N ALA A 69 0.66 13.37 -19.59
CA ALA A 69 0.67 14.71 -18.99
C ALA A 69 -0.68 15.11 -18.38
N ARG A 70 -1.78 14.75 -19.06
CA ARG A 70 -3.18 14.95 -18.59
C ARG A 70 -3.53 14.20 -17.29
N HIS A 71 -2.67 13.27 -16.88
CA HIS A 71 -2.78 12.47 -15.67
C HIS A 71 -1.66 12.78 -14.67
N GLY A 72 -0.92 13.87 -14.89
CA GLY A 72 0.12 14.33 -13.98
C GLY A 72 1.45 13.57 -14.09
N ALA A 73 1.77 12.99 -15.27
CA ALA A 73 3.05 12.30 -15.50
C ALA A 73 4.14 13.28 -15.93
N PHE A 74 4.73 13.98 -14.98
CA PHE A 74 5.81 14.95 -15.15
C PHE A 74 6.55 15.17 -13.82
N GLY A 75 7.66 15.90 -13.88
CA GLY A 75 8.43 16.30 -12.70
C GLY A 75 9.77 16.93 -13.06
N ILE A 76 10.46 17.43 -12.05
CA ILE A 76 11.85 17.85 -12.17
C ILE A 76 12.73 16.60 -12.11
N VAL A 77 13.73 16.52 -13.00
CA VAL A 77 14.70 15.43 -13.01
C VAL A 77 15.61 15.57 -11.78
N PRO A 78 15.59 14.62 -10.84
CA PRO A 78 16.46 14.68 -9.68
C PRO A 78 17.89 14.25 -10.01
N ASP A 79 18.86 14.59 -9.15
CA ASP A 79 20.30 14.35 -9.38
C ASP A 79 20.63 12.88 -9.65
N GLU A 80 19.96 11.94 -8.98
CA GLU A 80 20.17 10.50 -9.16
C GLU A 80 19.74 9.98 -10.55
N LEU A 81 18.93 10.76 -11.28
CA LEU A 81 18.49 10.44 -12.65
C LEU A 81 19.23 11.26 -13.71
N ASP A 82 20.25 12.03 -13.33
CA ASP A 82 21.09 12.73 -14.31
C ASP A 82 21.68 11.76 -15.33
N GLY A 83 21.65 12.14 -16.60
CA GLY A 83 22.12 11.32 -17.71
C GLY A 83 21.19 10.18 -18.13
N ALA A 84 20.02 10.03 -17.54
CA ALA A 84 19.07 8.99 -17.91
C ALA A 84 18.49 9.22 -19.32
N LEU A 85 18.28 8.13 -20.08
CA LEU A 85 17.72 8.21 -21.42
C LEU A 85 16.21 8.14 -21.41
N VAL A 86 15.59 8.99 -22.22
CA VAL A 86 14.13 9.04 -22.39
C VAL A 86 13.76 9.15 -23.88
N SER A 87 12.63 8.56 -24.24
CA SER A 87 12.14 8.58 -25.63
C SER A 87 11.53 9.93 -26.00
N ASN A 88 11.22 10.10 -27.27
CA ASN A 88 10.52 11.27 -27.82
C ASN A 88 9.18 11.61 -27.15
N ASP A 89 8.56 10.66 -26.46
CA ASP A 89 7.32 10.89 -25.72
C ASP A 89 7.55 11.58 -24.38
N PHE A 90 8.82 11.84 -24.00
CA PHE A 90 9.25 12.49 -22.76
C PHE A 90 10.16 13.70 -23.06
N PRO A 91 9.65 14.78 -23.66
CA PRO A 91 10.44 15.98 -23.85
C PRO A 91 10.91 16.55 -22.50
N CYS A 92 12.18 16.99 -22.49
CA CYS A 92 12.82 17.67 -21.37
C CYS A 92 12.89 19.17 -21.65
N PHE A 93 12.72 19.98 -20.63
CA PHE A 93 12.78 21.45 -20.72
C PHE A 93 13.76 22.02 -19.72
N ASN A 94 14.64 22.91 -20.17
CA ASN A 94 15.47 23.72 -19.31
C ASN A 94 14.59 24.80 -18.67
N ILE A 95 14.81 25.06 -17.39
CA ILE A 95 14.09 26.08 -16.62
C ILE A 95 14.96 27.31 -16.47
N ASP A 96 14.44 28.48 -16.83
CA ASP A 96 15.09 29.73 -16.51
C ASP A 96 14.86 30.12 -15.03
N ALA A 97 15.84 29.78 -14.21
CA ALA A 97 15.80 30.05 -12.77
C ALA A 97 15.79 31.54 -12.40
N SER A 98 16.12 32.43 -13.34
CA SER A 98 16.01 33.87 -13.13
C SER A 98 14.55 34.37 -13.19
N THR A 99 13.68 33.58 -13.76
CA THR A 99 12.24 33.86 -13.92
C THR A 99 11.39 33.00 -12.99
N VAL A 100 11.66 31.68 -12.92
CA VAL A 100 10.94 30.76 -12.08
C VAL A 100 11.88 29.81 -11.33
N LEU A 101 11.72 29.70 -10.02
CA LEU A 101 12.49 28.72 -9.24
C LEU A 101 12.04 27.30 -9.61
N PRO A 102 12.95 26.38 -9.96
CA PRO A 102 12.58 25.01 -10.32
C PRO A 102 11.69 24.33 -9.27
N HIS A 103 12.02 24.49 -8.00
CA HIS A 103 11.26 23.90 -6.89
C HIS A 103 9.87 24.53 -6.71
N PHE A 104 9.70 25.85 -7.00
CA PHE A 104 8.38 26.47 -7.07
C PHE A 104 7.55 25.87 -8.21
N PHE A 105 8.17 25.71 -9.38
CA PHE A 105 7.50 25.10 -10.53
C PHE A 105 7.13 23.64 -10.28
N GLU A 106 7.97 22.91 -9.58
CA GLU A 106 7.67 21.56 -9.15
C GLU A 106 6.40 21.52 -8.29
N TRP A 107 6.27 22.38 -7.27
CA TRP A 107 5.06 22.46 -6.45
C TRP A 107 3.84 22.88 -7.27
N TYR A 108 3.98 23.91 -8.12
CA TYR A 108 2.90 24.35 -8.99
C TYR A 108 2.44 23.22 -9.94
N SER A 109 3.35 22.45 -10.48
CA SER A 109 3.03 21.36 -11.39
C SER A 109 2.18 20.26 -10.74
N ARG A 110 2.20 20.12 -9.42
CA ARG A 110 1.38 19.15 -8.68
C ARG A 110 -0.07 19.59 -8.47
N THR A 111 -0.43 20.81 -8.89
CA THR A 111 -1.79 21.34 -8.72
C THR A 111 -2.76 20.79 -9.78
N PRO A 112 -4.05 20.67 -9.46
CA PRO A 112 -5.08 20.32 -10.44
C PRO A 112 -5.13 21.26 -11.65
N GLU A 113 -4.84 22.57 -11.42
CA GLU A 113 -4.82 23.62 -12.45
C GLU A 113 -3.75 23.38 -13.50
N PHE A 114 -2.56 22.94 -13.08
CA PHE A 114 -1.49 22.58 -14.01
C PHE A 114 -1.83 21.31 -14.79
N VAL A 115 -2.43 20.32 -14.15
CA VAL A 115 -2.93 19.11 -14.84
C VAL A 115 -4.00 19.46 -15.86
N ASP A 116 -4.92 20.38 -15.53
CA ASP A 116 -5.93 20.86 -16.47
C ASP A 116 -5.30 21.64 -17.64
N LEU A 117 -4.27 22.42 -17.39
CA LEU A 117 -3.49 23.08 -18.42
C LEU A 117 -2.87 22.06 -19.39
N CYS A 118 -2.29 20.97 -18.89
CA CYS A 118 -1.78 19.88 -19.70
C CYS A 118 -2.89 19.19 -20.50
N ARG A 119 -4.09 19.03 -19.92
CA ARG A 119 -5.26 18.46 -20.60
C ARG A 119 -5.69 19.35 -21.76
N ARG A 120 -5.80 20.67 -21.57
CA ARG A 120 -6.13 21.63 -22.63
C ARG A 120 -5.07 21.71 -23.73
N ALA A 121 -3.81 21.44 -23.41
CA ALA A 121 -2.73 21.37 -24.38
C ALA A 121 -2.69 20.02 -25.14
N SER A 122 -3.51 19.05 -24.76
CA SER A 122 -3.55 17.71 -25.36
C SER A 122 -4.60 17.63 -26.47
N GLU A 123 -4.25 16.91 -27.56
CA GLU A 123 -5.10 16.69 -28.73
C GLU A 123 -5.02 15.24 -29.19
N GLY A 124 -6.09 14.77 -29.82
CA GLY A 124 -6.19 13.43 -30.39
C GLY A 124 -7.55 12.78 -30.10
N SER A 125 -7.78 11.62 -30.67
CA SER A 125 -9.01 10.84 -30.48
C SER A 125 -8.74 9.60 -29.63
N THR A 126 -9.65 9.31 -28.72
CA THR A 126 -9.70 8.09 -27.90
C THR A 126 -8.35 7.76 -27.22
N ASN A 127 -7.66 6.68 -27.58
CA ASN A 127 -6.43 6.22 -26.92
C ASN A 127 -5.13 6.87 -27.47
N ARG A 128 -5.22 7.85 -28.37
CA ARG A 128 -4.08 8.52 -29.00
C ARG A 128 -3.98 10.01 -28.66
N VAL A 129 -4.56 10.42 -27.54
CA VAL A 129 -4.46 11.81 -27.06
C VAL A 129 -3.05 12.07 -26.57
N ARG A 130 -2.40 13.11 -27.11
CA ARG A 130 -1.03 13.51 -26.74
C ARG A 130 -0.92 15.02 -26.53
N MET A 131 -0.21 15.41 -25.52
CA MET A 131 0.13 16.81 -25.28
C MET A 131 0.96 17.35 -26.45
N LYS A 132 0.56 18.51 -26.95
CA LYS A 132 1.26 19.25 -28.01
C LYS A 132 2.18 20.30 -27.37
N GLU A 133 3.48 20.10 -27.51
CA GLU A 133 4.51 20.95 -26.90
C GLU A 133 4.32 22.44 -27.24
N ALA A 134 4.10 22.76 -28.52
CA ALA A 134 3.88 24.15 -28.95
C ALA A 134 2.63 24.78 -28.34
N LYS A 135 1.57 24.00 -28.07
CA LYS A 135 0.36 24.47 -27.42
C LYS A 135 0.57 24.63 -25.91
N PHE A 136 1.29 23.68 -25.30
CA PHE A 136 1.68 23.75 -23.89
C PHE A 136 2.52 24.98 -23.58
N LEU A 137 3.55 25.25 -24.37
CA LEU A 137 4.44 26.39 -24.18
C LEU A 137 3.72 27.77 -24.28
N LYS A 138 2.64 27.86 -25.06
CA LYS A 138 1.81 29.07 -25.19
C LYS A 138 0.78 29.24 -24.06
N MET A 139 0.61 28.24 -23.18
CA MET A 139 -0.27 28.37 -22.03
C MET A 139 0.31 29.36 -21.03
N THR A 140 -0.59 30.01 -20.31
CA THR A 140 -0.22 31.00 -19.29
C THR A 140 -0.38 30.46 -17.89
N VAL A 141 0.52 30.86 -17.01
CA VAL A 141 0.52 30.50 -15.60
C VAL A 141 0.65 31.74 -14.74
N PRO A 142 0.06 31.79 -13.55
CA PRO A 142 0.32 32.87 -12.59
C PRO A 142 1.73 32.71 -12.04
N LEU A 143 2.50 33.79 -12.03
CA LEU A 143 3.87 33.80 -11.55
C LEU A 143 4.09 34.95 -10.56
N PRO A 144 4.30 34.67 -9.27
CA PRO A 144 4.68 35.65 -8.28
C PRO A 144 6.15 36.07 -8.44
N SER A 145 6.58 37.10 -7.70
CA SER A 145 8.00 37.50 -7.64
C SER A 145 8.86 36.37 -7.10
N LEU A 146 10.17 36.35 -7.43
CA LEU A 146 11.10 35.33 -6.93
C LEU A 146 11.12 35.24 -5.39
N ASP A 147 10.98 36.38 -4.70
CA ASP A 147 10.92 36.36 -3.23
C ASP A 147 9.67 35.69 -2.71
N GLU A 148 8.55 35.92 -3.37
CA GLU A 148 7.30 35.23 -3.01
C GLU A 148 7.37 33.74 -3.36
N GLN A 149 7.97 33.37 -4.50
CA GLN A 149 8.23 31.98 -4.83
C GLN A 149 9.05 31.29 -3.73
N ARG A 150 10.12 31.92 -3.23
CA ARG A 150 10.94 31.40 -2.11
C ARG A 150 10.11 31.17 -0.85
N ARG A 151 9.23 32.13 -0.49
CA ARG A 151 8.35 32.01 0.69
C ARG A 151 7.37 30.86 0.54
N ILE A 152 6.76 30.72 -0.64
CA ILE A 152 5.82 29.63 -0.96
C ILE A 152 6.54 28.28 -0.85
N VAL A 153 7.69 28.13 -1.48
CA VAL A 153 8.50 26.90 -1.42
C VAL A 153 8.83 26.55 0.04
N ALA A 154 9.38 27.49 0.80
CA ALA A 154 9.77 27.26 2.19
C ALA A 154 8.56 26.82 3.06
N ARG A 155 7.36 27.38 2.82
CA ARG A 155 6.13 26.99 3.53
C ARG A 155 5.69 25.58 3.13
N LEU A 156 5.67 25.26 1.83
CA LEU A 156 5.24 23.96 1.32
C LEU A 156 6.19 22.84 1.74
N ASP A 157 7.50 23.09 1.64
CA ASP A 157 8.53 22.12 2.06
C ASP A 157 8.41 21.81 3.55
N ARG A 158 8.23 22.83 4.38
CA ARG A 158 8.08 22.65 5.82
C ARG A 158 6.87 21.78 6.15
N VAL A 159 5.73 22.01 5.49
CA VAL A 159 4.53 21.20 5.71
C VAL A 159 4.71 19.79 5.17
N ALA A 160 5.33 19.62 3.99
CA ALA A 160 5.62 18.30 3.41
C ALA A 160 6.56 17.48 4.31
N GLU A 161 7.59 18.09 4.90
CA GLU A 161 8.48 17.46 5.88
C GLU A 161 7.71 17.00 7.13
N LEU A 162 6.86 17.87 7.69
CA LEU A 162 6.05 17.55 8.87
C LEU A 162 5.06 16.41 8.59
N VAL A 163 4.40 16.43 7.43
CA VAL A 163 3.48 15.38 7.00
C VAL A 163 4.22 14.03 6.83
N THR A 164 5.40 14.06 6.21
CA THR A 164 6.22 12.86 6.01
C THR A 164 6.69 12.30 7.35
N THR A 165 7.17 13.16 8.25
CA THR A 165 7.61 12.77 9.61
C THR A 165 6.45 12.18 10.41
N ALA A 166 5.27 12.80 10.37
CA ALA A 166 4.10 12.30 11.08
C ALA A 166 3.67 10.91 10.59
N LYS A 167 3.70 10.68 9.26
CA LYS A 167 3.44 9.36 8.67
C LYS A 167 4.44 8.30 9.11
N SER A 168 5.72 8.62 9.03
CA SER A 168 6.80 7.70 9.42
C SER A 168 6.72 7.33 10.91
N LEU A 169 6.53 8.32 11.80
CA LEU A 169 6.37 8.07 13.23
C LEU A 169 5.15 7.19 13.53
N ARG A 170 4.04 7.41 12.82
CA ARG A 170 2.86 6.59 12.95
C ARG A 170 3.11 5.14 12.55
N GLU A 171 3.75 4.91 11.39
CA GLU A 171 4.12 3.57 10.92
C GLU A 171 5.04 2.87 11.94
N GLU A 172 6.01 3.59 12.50
CA GLU A 172 6.90 3.08 13.53
C GLU A 172 6.15 2.71 14.81
N ILE A 173 5.26 3.57 15.31
CA ILE A 173 4.41 3.29 16.48
C ILE A 173 3.60 2.01 16.24
N MET A 174 2.99 1.86 15.06
CA MET A 174 2.18 0.70 14.74
C MET A 174 3.01 -0.59 14.68
N LYS A 175 4.19 -0.53 14.08
CA LYS A 175 5.15 -1.64 14.06
C LYS A 175 5.62 -2.03 15.46
N ASN A 176 5.97 -1.05 16.28
CA ASN A 176 6.43 -1.27 17.65
C ASN A 176 5.30 -1.83 18.54
N ALA A 177 4.06 -1.37 18.34
CA ALA A 177 2.91 -1.92 19.06
C ALA A 177 2.68 -3.41 18.75
N THR A 178 2.83 -3.83 17.50
CA THR A 178 2.73 -5.25 17.11
C THR A 178 3.85 -6.07 17.74
N LYS A 179 5.09 -5.58 17.67
CA LYS A 179 6.26 -6.25 18.31
C LYS A 179 6.15 -6.33 19.82
N LEU A 180 5.56 -5.32 20.47
CA LEU A 180 5.33 -5.35 21.91
C LEU A 180 4.46 -6.53 22.32
N LEU A 181 3.37 -6.77 21.59
CA LEU A 181 2.46 -7.89 21.88
C LEU A 181 3.17 -9.25 21.72
N GLU A 182 3.99 -9.39 20.69
CA GLU A 182 4.78 -10.60 20.47
C GLU A 182 5.84 -10.80 21.57
N ARG A 183 6.56 -9.76 21.95
CA ARG A 183 7.52 -9.81 23.09
C ARG A 183 6.83 -10.17 24.38
N MET A 184 5.68 -9.56 24.69
CA MET A 184 4.90 -9.91 25.88
C MET A 184 4.49 -11.37 25.90
N HIS A 185 4.13 -11.95 24.74
CA HIS A 185 3.84 -13.38 24.65
C HIS A 185 5.03 -14.21 25.13
N PHE A 186 6.24 -13.97 24.61
CA PHE A 186 7.43 -14.76 24.97
C PHE A 186 7.95 -14.45 26.37
N GLU A 187 7.91 -13.20 26.82
CA GLU A 187 8.33 -12.82 28.18
C GLU A 187 7.39 -13.37 29.26
N PHE A 188 6.11 -13.53 28.96
CA PHE A 188 5.10 -14.05 29.89
C PHE A 188 4.94 -15.56 29.80
N SER A 189 5.39 -16.18 28.71
CA SER A 189 5.33 -17.61 28.56
C SER A 189 6.32 -18.31 29.49
N SER A 190 5.96 -19.51 29.94
CA SER A 190 6.91 -20.40 30.61
C SER A 190 8.02 -20.81 29.63
N GLU A 191 9.18 -21.24 30.15
CA GLU A 191 10.24 -21.81 29.32
C GLU A 191 9.87 -23.22 28.79
N GLU A 192 8.84 -23.82 29.38
CA GLU A 192 8.34 -25.14 29.00
C GLU A 192 7.63 -25.08 27.65
N GLU A 193 8.12 -25.87 26.71
CA GLU A 193 7.49 -26.10 25.41
C GLU A 193 6.47 -27.22 25.52
N ARG A 194 5.27 -26.97 25.01
CA ARG A 194 4.16 -27.90 25.00
C ARG A 194 3.53 -27.97 23.61
N LEU A 195 2.79 -29.02 23.34
CA LEU A 195 2.06 -29.14 22.08
C LEU A 195 0.84 -28.19 22.08
N LEU A 196 0.55 -27.57 20.95
CA LEU A 196 -0.65 -26.74 20.79
C LEU A 196 -1.93 -27.55 21.07
N GLY A 197 -1.92 -28.86 20.77
CA GLY A 197 -2.99 -29.80 21.09
C GLY A 197 -3.26 -29.95 22.60
N ASP A 198 -2.34 -29.56 23.49
CA ASP A 198 -2.60 -29.49 24.93
C ASP A 198 -3.55 -28.34 25.28
N PHE A 199 -3.61 -27.32 24.44
CA PHE A 199 -4.36 -26.08 24.63
C PHE A 199 -5.64 -25.99 23.81
N ILE A 200 -5.69 -26.72 22.68
CA ILE A 200 -6.86 -26.76 21.77
C ILE A 200 -7.23 -28.19 21.46
N PHE A 201 -8.47 -28.40 21.05
CA PHE A 201 -8.96 -29.69 20.56
C PHE A 201 -9.89 -29.51 19.36
N LEU A 202 -9.90 -30.50 18.47
CA LEU A 202 -10.78 -30.50 17.30
C LEU A 202 -12.23 -30.51 17.76
N SER A 203 -13.04 -29.61 17.28
CA SER A 203 -14.46 -29.47 17.59
C SER A 203 -15.19 -28.99 16.35
N GLU A 204 -15.94 -29.85 15.70
CA GLU A 204 -16.65 -29.56 14.46
C GLU A 204 -18.14 -29.84 14.63
N ASP A 205 -18.97 -28.93 14.15
CA ASP A 205 -20.41 -29.06 14.10
C ASP A 205 -20.84 -29.23 12.63
N ARG A 206 -20.81 -30.47 12.14
CA ARG A 206 -21.07 -30.84 10.74
C ARG A 206 -22.54 -31.02 10.48
N ILE A 207 -23.13 -30.04 9.77
CA ILE A 207 -24.54 -30.02 9.38
C ILE A 207 -24.67 -30.60 7.96
N PRO A 208 -25.54 -31.64 7.72
CA PRO A 208 -25.84 -32.10 6.38
C PRO A 208 -26.42 -31.00 5.48
N VAL A 209 -26.01 -30.98 4.22
CA VAL A 209 -26.54 -30.02 3.25
C VAL A 209 -27.87 -30.53 2.71
N ILE A 210 -28.91 -29.69 2.85
CA ILE A 210 -30.25 -29.94 2.34
C ILE A 210 -30.46 -29.05 1.09
N PRO A 211 -30.86 -29.61 -0.08
CA PRO A 211 -30.94 -28.88 -1.33
C PRO A 211 -31.76 -27.59 -1.27
N ASP A 212 -32.87 -27.63 -0.57
CA ASP A 212 -33.82 -26.49 -0.50
C ASP A 212 -33.49 -25.48 0.61
N GLN A 213 -32.37 -25.64 1.32
CA GLN A 213 -31.93 -24.74 2.38
C GLN A 213 -30.82 -23.83 1.88
N VAL A 214 -30.78 -22.60 2.41
CA VAL A 214 -29.75 -21.59 2.12
C VAL A 214 -28.81 -21.45 3.30
N TYR A 215 -27.52 -21.46 3.02
CA TYR A 215 -26.44 -21.46 4.01
C TYR A 215 -25.62 -20.18 3.88
N PRO A 216 -25.65 -19.26 4.87
CA PRO A 216 -24.76 -18.11 4.91
C PRO A 216 -23.32 -18.56 5.10
N GLN A 217 -22.43 -18.20 4.17
CA GLN A 217 -21.07 -18.73 4.09
C GLN A 217 -20.03 -17.72 4.57
N VAL A 218 -18.95 -18.23 5.18
CA VAL A 218 -17.75 -17.43 5.46
C VAL A 218 -16.59 -17.83 4.56
N GLY A 219 -15.74 -16.84 4.26
CA GLY A 219 -14.39 -17.05 3.74
C GLY A 219 -13.36 -16.71 4.80
N ILE A 220 -12.11 -17.12 4.59
CA ILE A 220 -10.99 -16.81 5.47
C ILE A 220 -9.88 -16.15 4.67
N ARG A 221 -9.31 -15.04 5.19
CA ARG A 221 -8.17 -14.33 4.61
C ARG A 221 -6.87 -14.93 5.11
N GLY A 222 -5.83 -14.90 4.28
CA GLY A 222 -4.47 -15.24 4.70
C GLY A 222 -3.90 -14.28 5.75
N PHE A 223 -2.75 -14.62 6.31
CA PHE A 223 -2.00 -13.80 7.28
C PHE A 223 -2.86 -13.38 8.49
N ALA A 224 -3.63 -14.32 9.04
CA ALA A 224 -4.60 -14.09 10.12
C ALA A 224 -5.55 -12.89 9.85
N GLY A 225 -5.85 -12.58 8.59
CA GLY A 225 -6.71 -11.47 8.18
C GLY A 225 -8.19 -11.63 8.52
N GLY A 226 -8.56 -12.65 9.29
CA GLY A 226 -9.89 -12.90 9.81
C GLY A 226 -10.85 -13.54 8.82
N LEU A 227 -12.08 -13.74 9.28
CA LEU A 227 -13.20 -14.23 8.46
C LEU A 227 -13.87 -13.05 7.73
N PHE A 228 -14.48 -13.35 6.60
CA PHE A 228 -15.34 -12.42 5.88
C PHE A 228 -16.61 -13.13 5.42
N PHE A 229 -17.70 -12.40 5.38
CA PHE A 229 -18.99 -12.91 4.95
C PHE A 229 -19.04 -13.01 3.43
N LYS A 230 -19.58 -14.11 2.93
CA LYS A 230 -19.85 -14.36 1.53
C LYS A 230 -21.35 -14.33 1.26
N GLU A 231 -21.71 -14.31 0.00
CA GLU A 231 -23.08 -14.58 -0.41
C GLU A 231 -23.50 -15.97 0.08
N ALA A 232 -24.76 -16.07 0.49
CA ALA A 232 -25.31 -17.35 0.92
C ALA A 232 -25.42 -18.32 -0.26
N THR A 233 -25.15 -19.59 -0.02
CA THR A 233 -25.19 -20.65 -1.04
C THR A 233 -26.39 -21.54 -0.80
N ALA A 234 -27.19 -21.77 -1.85
CA ALA A 234 -28.26 -22.77 -1.78
C ALA A 234 -27.66 -24.19 -1.74
N GLY A 235 -28.28 -25.10 -1.02
CA GLY A 235 -27.82 -26.49 -0.92
C GLY A 235 -27.77 -27.20 -2.27
N SER A 236 -28.66 -26.84 -3.21
CA SER A 236 -28.65 -27.28 -4.60
C SER A 236 -27.41 -26.84 -5.39
N ASP A 237 -26.79 -25.74 -5.01
CA ASP A 237 -25.70 -25.09 -5.76
C ASP A 237 -24.31 -25.51 -5.30
N THR A 238 -24.24 -26.49 -4.40
CA THR A 238 -22.97 -26.98 -3.86
C THR A 238 -22.81 -28.49 -4.03
N SER A 239 -21.58 -28.94 -4.23
CA SER A 239 -21.22 -30.35 -4.22
C SER A 239 -20.86 -30.88 -2.82
N TYR A 240 -20.78 -30.02 -1.81
CA TYR A 240 -20.48 -30.45 -0.44
C TYR A 240 -21.66 -31.19 0.18
N ARG A 241 -21.37 -32.26 0.86
CA ARG A 241 -22.39 -33.05 1.59
C ARG A 241 -22.68 -32.50 2.98
N THR A 242 -21.74 -31.74 3.54
CA THR A 242 -21.87 -31.13 4.87
C THR A 242 -21.22 -29.73 4.85
N PHE A 243 -21.71 -28.86 5.70
CA PHE A 243 -21.02 -27.67 6.12
C PHE A 243 -20.65 -27.71 7.59
N ASN A 244 -19.66 -26.94 8.01
CA ASN A 244 -19.30 -26.81 9.41
C ASN A 244 -19.96 -25.54 9.98
N GLN A 245 -20.91 -25.70 10.91
CA GLN A 245 -21.58 -24.57 11.55
C GLN A 245 -20.63 -23.93 12.55
N LEU A 246 -20.55 -22.60 12.49
CA LEU A 246 -19.66 -21.83 13.35
C LEU A 246 -20.37 -21.39 14.62
N HIS A 247 -19.65 -21.48 15.72
CA HIS A 247 -20.02 -20.92 17.02
C HIS A 247 -18.95 -19.90 17.45
N PRO A 248 -19.24 -19.02 18.41
CA PRO A 248 -18.23 -18.13 18.98
C PRO A 248 -17.04 -18.89 19.55
N ASP A 249 -15.88 -18.20 19.57
CA ASP A 249 -14.64 -18.64 20.21
C ASP A 249 -14.04 -19.95 19.65
N MET A 250 -14.28 -20.22 18.38
CA MET A 250 -13.63 -21.33 17.66
C MET A 250 -12.45 -20.83 16.85
N LEU A 251 -11.32 -21.54 16.92
CA LEU A 251 -10.23 -21.39 15.97
C LEU A 251 -10.65 -22.07 14.65
N VAL A 252 -10.69 -21.32 13.57
CA VAL A 252 -10.97 -21.82 12.22
C VAL A 252 -9.69 -21.82 11.42
N VAL A 253 -9.40 -22.93 10.75
CA VAL A 253 -8.18 -23.15 9.98
C VAL A 253 -8.51 -23.67 8.60
N SER A 254 -8.08 -22.99 7.56
CA SER A 254 -8.21 -23.47 6.18
C SER A 254 -7.15 -24.52 5.89
N GLN A 255 -7.55 -25.77 5.62
CA GLN A 255 -6.59 -26.82 5.24
C GLN A 255 -5.82 -26.48 3.96
N PRO A 256 -6.45 -26.04 2.85
CA PRO A 256 -5.75 -25.77 1.61
C PRO A 256 -4.90 -24.50 1.64
N LYS A 257 -5.23 -23.54 2.53
CA LYS A 257 -4.55 -22.22 2.63
C LYS A 257 -3.90 -21.98 3.99
N GLY A 258 -3.70 -23.00 4.79
CA GLY A 258 -2.99 -22.90 6.08
C GLY A 258 -1.60 -22.29 5.93
N TRP A 259 -0.92 -22.60 4.84
CA TRP A 259 0.40 -22.04 4.52
C TRP A 259 0.40 -20.53 4.21
N GLU A 260 -0.74 -19.97 3.80
CA GLU A 260 -0.95 -18.53 3.66
C GLU A 260 -1.34 -17.88 5.00
N GLY A 261 -1.31 -18.64 6.12
CA GLY A 261 -1.77 -18.17 7.40
C GLY A 261 -3.28 -17.92 7.45
N ALA A 262 -4.08 -18.68 6.69
CA ALA A 262 -5.53 -18.58 6.68
C ALA A 262 -6.12 -19.25 7.94
N VAL A 263 -5.98 -18.55 9.06
CA VAL A 263 -6.48 -18.89 10.40
C VAL A 263 -7.23 -17.72 11.01
N ALA A 264 -8.26 -18.01 11.79
CA ALA A 264 -9.06 -16.96 12.47
C ALA A 264 -9.73 -17.55 13.72
N VAL A 265 -10.03 -16.69 14.70
CA VAL A 265 -10.89 -17.04 15.84
C VAL A 265 -12.24 -16.35 15.66
N THR A 266 -13.32 -17.14 15.67
CA THR A 266 -14.69 -16.64 15.55
C THR A 266 -15.09 -15.74 16.72
N THR A 267 -16.10 -14.91 16.48
CA THR A 267 -16.75 -14.05 17.47
C THR A 267 -18.26 -14.23 17.38
N GLU A 268 -19.03 -13.56 18.21
CA GLU A 268 -20.50 -13.61 18.24
C GLU A 268 -21.14 -13.34 16.86
N GLN A 269 -20.53 -12.45 16.04
CA GLN A 269 -21.05 -12.14 14.70
C GLN A 269 -21.00 -13.31 13.72
N HIS A 270 -20.20 -14.34 14.01
CA HIS A 270 -20.06 -15.53 13.17
C HIS A 270 -20.96 -16.69 13.63
N ALA A 271 -21.71 -16.53 14.73
CA ALA A 271 -22.61 -17.55 15.23
C ALA A 271 -23.70 -17.87 14.20
N GLY A 272 -23.89 -19.16 13.91
CA GLY A 272 -24.88 -19.64 12.94
C GLY A 272 -24.46 -19.52 11.47
N TRP A 273 -23.28 -18.99 11.17
CA TRP A 273 -22.70 -19.00 9.83
C TRP A 273 -22.01 -20.35 9.54
N PHE A 274 -21.78 -20.63 8.28
CA PHE A 274 -21.24 -21.91 7.83
C PHE A 274 -19.90 -21.75 7.13
N ALA A 275 -19.00 -22.66 7.42
CA ALA A 275 -17.72 -22.81 6.75
C ALA A 275 -17.71 -24.08 5.88
N SER A 276 -16.91 -24.09 4.81
CA SER A 276 -16.74 -25.30 4.01
C SER A 276 -16.13 -26.42 4.84
N PRO A 277 -16.33 -27.70 4.50
CA PRO A 277 -15.72 -28.83 5.21
C PRO A 277 -14.18 -28.87 5.14
N GLU A 278 -13.60 -28.03 4.28
CA GLU A 278 -12.15 -27.81 4.20
C GLU A 278 -11.61 -26.91 5.33
N TYR A 279 -12.50 -26.26 6.09
CA TYR A 279 -12.14 -25.44 7.23
C TYR A 279 -12.35 -26.25 8.50
N ARG A 280 -11.25 -26.52 9.19
CA ARG A 280 -11.27 -27.27 10.44
C ARG A 280 -11.45 -26.33 11.61
N THR A 281 -12.24 -26.71 12.60
CA THR A 281 -12.54 -25.90 13.76
C THR A 281 -12.07 -26.56 15.04
N PHE A 282 -11.53 -25.74 15.94
CA PHE A 282 -11.00 -26.15 17.23
C PHE A 282 -11.57 -25.26 18.33
N ARG A 283 -11.68 -25.82 19.53
CA ARG A 283 -11.98 -25.04 20.75
C ARG A 283 -10.77 -24.99 21.66
N CYS A 284 -10.63 -23.88 22.39
CA CYS A 284 -9.66 -23.78 23.46
C CYS A 284 -10.07 -24.62 24.67
N ARG A 285 -9.08 -25.15 25.40
CA ARG A 285 -9.32 -25.65 26.76
C ARG A 285 -9.44 -24.45 27.70
N PRO A 286 -10.59 -24.25 28.35
CA PRO A 286 -10.89 -22.98 29.02
C PRO A 286 -10.03 -22.72 30.26
N ASP A 287 -9.47 -23.77 30.84
CA ASP A 287 -8.54 -23.73 31.98
C ASP A 287 -7.10 -23.42 31.59
N MET A 288 -6.79 -23.36 30.28
CA MET A 288 -5.41 -23.19 29.79
C MET A 288 -5.24 -22.06 28.78
N LEU A 289 -6.24 -21.80 27.92
CA LEU A 289 -6.13 -20.86 26.80
C LEU A 289 -7.42 -20.07 26.60
N SER A 290 -7.31 -18.75 26.68
CA SER A 290 -8.38 -17.82 26.33
C SER A 290 -8.53 -17.70 24.82
N PRO A 291 -9.74 -17.84 24.25
CA PRO A 291 -9.97 -17.61 22.81
C PRO A 291 -9.60 -16.21 22.36
N SER A 292 -9.84 -15.20 23.19
CA SER A 292 -9.46 -13.80 22.91
C SER A 292 -7.94 -13.65 22.84
N TYR A 293 -7.20 -14.35 23.68
CA TYR A 293 -5.75 -14.36 23.63
C TYR A 293 -5.24 -15.11 22.39
N LEU A 294 -5.81 -16.29 22.09
CA LEU A 294 -5.48 -17.05 20.89
C LEU A 294 -5.68 -16.19 19.62
N ARG A 295 -6.74 -15.37 19.56
CA ARG A 295 -7.00 -14.45 18.43
C ARG A 295 -5.83 -13.49 18.20
N GLN A 296 -5.17 -13.03 19.25
CA GLN A 296 -3.99 -12.17 19.14
C GLN A 296 -2.75 -12.97 18.76
N PHE A 297 -2.58 -14.14 19.39
CA PHE A 297 -1.42 -14.99 19.19
C PHE A 297 -1.28 -15.49 17.76
N ILE A 298 -2.38 -15.91 17.11
CA ILE A 298 -2.37 -16.37 15.72
C ILE A 298 -1.96 -15.25 14.73
N GLY A 299 -2.10 -13.98 15.10
CA GLY A 299 -1.68 -12.83 14.30
C GLY A 299 -0.21 -12.46 14.43
N THR A 300 0.57 -13.13 15.30
CA THR A 300 2.00 -12.87 15.47
C THR A 300 2.81 -13.39 14.28
N GLU A 301 3.92 -12.70 13.95
CA GLU A 301 4.84 -13.16 12.89
C GLU A 301 5.34 -14.57 13.19
N TRP A 302 5.65 -14.84 14.47
CA TRP A 302 6.12 -16.15 14.92
C TRP A 302 5.11 -17.25 14.58
N PHE A 303 3.82 -17.07 14.93
CA PHE A 303 2.79 -18.10 14.67
C PHE A 303 2.61 -18.35 13.17
N GLN A 304 2.60 -17.29 12.37
CA GLN A 304 2.49 -17.37 10.92
C GLN A 304 3.67 -18.12 10.30
N ASP A 305 4.88 -17.86 10.79
CA ASP A 305 6.09 -18.58 10.38
C ASP A 305 6.04 -20.08 10.72
N GLN A 306 5.51 -20.44 11.91
CA GLN A 306 5.33 -21.85 12.27
C GLN A 306 4.34 -22.53 11.32
N LEU A 307 3.19 -21.93 11.00
CA LEU A 307 2.24 -22.48 10.01
C LEU A 307 2.90 -22.71 8.66
N THR A 308 3.71 -21.77 8.21
CA THR A 308 4.45 -21.89 6.95
C THR A 308 5.46 -23.04 6.97
N LYS A 309 6.12 -23.28 8.12
CA LYS A 309 7.06 -24.39 8.31
C LYS A 309 6.35 -25.75 8.30
N LEU A 310 5.22 -25.85 9.01
CA LEU A 310 4.41 -27.09 9.07
C LEU A 310 3.90 -27.53 7.69
N THR A 311 3.72 -26.59 6.78
CA THR A 311 3.13 -26.87 5.45
C THR A 311 4.17 -26.88 4.31
N ARG A 312 5.47 -26.91 4.61
CA ARG A 312 6.53 -27.10 3.63
C ARG A 312 6.57 -28.58 3.20
N GLY A 313 5.97 -28.88 2.03
CA GLY A 313 6.12 -30.17 1.37
C GLY A 313 7.45 -30.31 0.63
N GLN A 314 7.76 -31.52 0.15
CA GLN A 314 8.88 -31.77 -0.75
C GLN A 314 8.57 -31.22 -2.16
N GLY A 315 9.38 -30.27 -2.66
CA GLY A 315 9.23 -29.67 -3.98
C GLY A 315 8.29 -28.45 -4.02
N ALA A 316 7.70 -28.16 -5.20
CA ALA A 316 6.84 -26.99 -5.44
C ALA A 316 5.42 -27.12 -4.88
N ARG A 317 5.01 -28.29 -4.40
CA ARG A 317 3.68 -28.53 -3.81
C ARG A 317 3.74 -28.31 -2.31
N ARG A 318 2.92 -27.38 -1.80
CA ARG A 318 2.71 -27.19 -0.36
C ARG A 318 1.68 -28.21 0.13
N GLU A 319 1.96 -28.78 1.30
CA GLU A 319 1.03 -29.71 1.94
C GLU A 319 -0.17 -28.94 2.54
N ARG A 320 -1.30 -29.63 2.61
CA ARG A 320 -2.49 -29.14 3.31
C ARG A 320 -2.22 -29.16 4.81
N LEU A 321 -2.60 -28.11 5.51
CA LEU A 321 -2.50 -28.07 6.97
C LEU A 321 -3.54 -29.01 7.59
N ARG A 322 -3.09 -30.17 8.08
CA ARG A 322 -3.96 -31.12 8.75
C ARG A 322 -4.10 -30.79 10.24
N PRO A 323 -5.21 -31.22 10.90
CA PRO A 323 -5.44 -30.97 12.32
C PRO A 323 -4.35 -31.55 13.24
N ASP A 324 -3.82 -32.72 12.93
CA ASP A 324 -2.73 -33.39 13.65
C ASP A 324 -1.44 -32.53 13.59
N MET A 325 -1.06 -32.04 12.41
CA MET A 325 0.11 -31.17 12.25
C MET A 325 0.00 -29.91 13.09
N LEU A 326 -1.19 -29.28 13.14
CA LEU A 326 -1.42 -28.11 13.96
C LEU A 326 -1.34 -28.46 15.46
N ALA A 327 -1.92 -29.57 15.87
CA ALA A 327 -1.90 -30.04 17.26
C ALA A 327 -0.49 -30.39 17.75
N GLU A 328 0.38 -30.91 16.89
CA GLU A 328 1.78 -31.26 17.16
C GLU A 328 2.72 -30.02 17.16
N MET A 329 2.22 -28.84 16.79
CA MET A 329 3.02 -27.62 16.82
C MET A 329 3.46 -27.31 18.26
N THR A 330 4.77 -27.17 18.47
CA THR A 330 5.34 -26.80 19.77
C THR A 330 5.18 -25.32 20.04
N VAL A 331 4.61 -24.98 21.19
CA VAL A 331 4.34 -23.60 21.61
C VAL A 331 4.77 -23.36 23.06
N ARG A 332 5.12 -22.14 23.37
CA ARG A 332 5.21 -21.66 24.75
C ARG A 332 3.99 -20.80 25.04
N MET A 333 3.26 -21.10 26.09
CA MET A 333 2.01 -20.42 26.36
C MET A 333 2.03 -19.80 27.76
N PRO A 334 1.66 -18.49 27.90
CA PRO A 334 1.59 -17.85 29.21
C PRO A 334 0.40 -18.39 30.02
N SER A 335 0.46 -18.27 31.35
CA SER A 335 -0.67 -18.60 32.24
C SER A 335 -1.90 -17.74 31.90
N LEU A 336 -3.10 -18.21 32.24
CA LEU A 336 -4.35 -17.45 32.01
C LEU A 336 -4.28 -16.02 32.60
N PHE A 337 -3.67 -15.88 33.76
CA PHE A 337 -3.48 -14.55 34.37
C PHE A 337 -2.62 -13.63 33.50
N GLN A 338 -1.56 -14.15 32.93
CA GLN A 338 -0.67 -13.37 32.05
C GLN A 338 -1.32 -13.12 30.69
N GLN A 339 -2.10 -14.08 30.15
CA GLN A 339 -2.93 -13.90 28.96
C GLN A 339 -3.89 -12.71 29.14
N GLN A 340 -4.57 -12.64 30.31
CA GLN A 340 -5.47 -11.53 30.61
C GLN A 340 -4.73 -10.17 30.69
N ARG A 341 -3.54 -10.14 31.29
CA ARG A 341 -2.69 -8.93 31.30
C ARG A 341 -2.30 -8.47 29.92
N ALA A 342 -1.91 -9.42 29.04
CA ALA A 342 -1.58 -9.13 27.65
C ALA A 342 -2.79 -8.58 26.88
N LEU A 343 -4.00 -9.10 27.10
CA LEU A 343 -5.24 -8.61 26.51
C LEU A 343 -5.53 -7.17 26.92
N VAL A 344 -5.36 -6.79 28.19
CA VAL A 344 -5.55 -5.40 28.64
C VAL A 344 -4.59 -4.45 27.93
N VAL A 345 -3.35 -4.84 27.73
CA VAL A 345 -2.38 -4.02 26.97
C VAL A 345 -2.79 -3.94 25.51
N HIS A 346 -3.20 -5.06 24.92
CA HIS A 346 -3.68 -5.10 23.54
C HIS A 346 -4.86 -4.17 23.30
N GLU A 347 -5.87 -4.18 24.18
CA GLU A 347 -7.03 -3.28 24.10
C GLU A 347 -6.62 -1.81 24.15
N LYS A 348 -5.68 -1.44 25.02
CA LYS A 348 -5.14 -0.07 25.04
C LYS A 348 -4.45 0.31 23.73
N VAL A 349 -3.65 -0.60 23.19
CA VAL A 349 -2.99 -0.39 21.87
C VAL A 349 -4.02 -0.24 20.75
N GLN A 350 -5.06 -1.06 20.74
CA GLN A 350 -6.14 -0.93 19.76
C GLN A 350 -6.92 0.39 19.92
N GLY A 351 -7.17 0.82 21.16
CA GLY A 351 -7.77 2.12 21.44
C GLY A 351 -6.93 3.28 20.88
N LEU A 352 -5.62 3.23 21.03
CA LEU A 352 -4.70 4.22 20.44
C LEU A 352 -4.73 4.18 18.90
N ARG A 353 -4.85 3.00 18.29
CA ARG A 353 -4.99 2.84 16.83
C ARG A 353 -6.25 3.53 16.31
N LEU A 354 -7.38 3.27 16.95
CA LEU A 354 -8.66 3.88 16.58
C LEU A 354 -8.65 5.41 16.69
N LEU A 355 -7.94 5.96 17.68
CA LEU A 355 -7.74 7.41 17.81
C LEU A 355 -6.80 7.99 16.74
N ALA A 356 -5.83 7.19 16.27
CA ALA A 356 -4.86 7.62 15.27
C ALA A 356 -5.39 7.57 13.82
N GLU A 357 -6.42 6.77 13.52
CA GLU A 357 -6.99 6.63 12.18
C GLU A 357 -7.58 7.92 11.61
N PRO A 358 -8.45 8.67 12.31
CA PRO A 358 -8.98 9.95 11.83
C PRO A 358 -7.87 10.98 11.56
N LEU A 359 -6.89 11.06 12.46
CA LEU A 359 -5.73 11.95 12.33
C LEU A 359 -4.92 11.65 11.06
N SER A 360 -4.91 10.40 10.61
CA SER A 360 -4.26 10.02 9.35
C SER A 360 -4.90 10.68 8.14
N THR A 361 -6.21 10.68 8.08
CA THR A 361 -6.96 11.29 6.97
C THR A 361 -6.75 12.80 6.94
N GLU A 362 -6.73 13.44 8.12
CA GLU A 362 -6.46 14.86 8.25
C GLU A 362 -5.03 15.21 7.81
N VAL A 363 -4.03 14.47 8.28
CA VAL A 363 -2.62 14.65 7.87
C VAL A 363 -2.43 14.44 6.37
N ASP A 364 -3.12 13.46 5.77
CA ASP A 364 -3.07 13.21 4.33
C ASP A 364 -3.69 14.35 3.50
N ALA A 365 -4.68 15.04 4.06
CA ALA A 365 -5.37 16.15 3.41
C ALA A 365 -4.61 17.50 3.53
N LEU A 366 -3.68 17.65 4.49
CA LEU A 366 -3.01 18.93 4.76
C LEU A 366 -2.28 19.51 3.55
N LEU A 367 -1.43 18.70 2.91
CA LEU A 367 -0.61 19.19 1.80
C LEU A 367 -1.45 19.50 0.55
N PRO A 368 -2.42 18.67 0.12
CA PRO A 368 -3.35 19.02 -0.95
C PRO A 368 -4.15 20.30 -0.66
N ALA A 369 -4.65 20.47 0.57
CA ALA A 369 -5.39 21.66 0.96
C ALA A 369 -4.51 22.93 0.91
N LEU A 370 -3.28 22.84 1.41
CA LEU A 370 -2.33 23.94 1.37
C LEU A 370 -1.92 24.31 -0.06
N LEU A 371 -1.73 23.32 -0.94
CA LEU A 371 -1.48 23.56 -2.36
C LEU A 371 -2.64 24.33 -3.00
N HIS A 372 -3.86 23.85 -2.77
CA HIS A 372 -5.07 24.51 -3.27
C HIS A 372 -5.18 25.95 -2.76
N GLU A 373 -5.04 26.19 -1.45
CA GLU A 373 -5.07 27.54 -0.85
C GLU A 373 -4.01 28.45 -1.46
N THR A 374 -2.78 27.95 -1.57
CA THR A 374 -1.63 28.73 -2.04
C THR A 374 -1.79 29.16 -3.50
N PHE A 375 -2.20 28.25 -4.37
CA PHE A 375 -2.22 28.49 -5.82
C PHE A 375 -3.56 29.02 -6.33
N ASN A 376 -4.68 28.74 -5.65
CA ASN A 376 -6.02 29.24 -6.01
C ASN A 376 -6.47 30.42 -5.17
N GLY A 377 -6.12 30.48 -3.88
CA GLY A 377 -6.51 31.58 -2.99
C GLY A 377 -5.59 32.79 -3.11
N THR A 378 -4.28 32.59 -2.93
CA THR A 378 -3.32 33.70 -2.84
C THR A 378 -2.89 34.26 -4.21
N LEU A 379 -2.80 33.40 -5.24
CA LEU A 379 -2.35 33.80 -6.58
C LEU A 379 -3.49 34.23 -7.51
N ALA A 380 -4.73 33.74 -7.28
CA ALA A 380 -5.90 34.16 -8.06
C ALA A 380 -6.46 35.52 -7.61
N ALA A 381 -6.21 35.93 -6.37
CA ALA A 381 -6.69 37.22 -5.80
C ALA A 381 -5.72 38.38 -5.98
N ALA A 382 -4.56 38.19 -6.60
CA ALA A 382 -3.52 39.18 -6.87
C ALA A 382 -3.38 39.49 -8.36
#